data_4c6cd347651cf757435c165b1ec85aa8
#
_entry.id   4c6cd347651cf757435c165b1ec85aa8
#
_cell.length_a   1.000
_cell.length_b   1.000
_cell.length_c   1.000
_cell.angle_alpha   90.00
_cell.angle_beta   90.00
_cell.angle_gamma   90.00
#
_symmetry.space_group_name_H-M   'P 1'
#
loop_
_entity.id
_entity.type
_entity.pdbx_description
1 polymer ?
#
loop_
_entity_poly.entity_id
_entity_poly.type
_entity_poly.pdbx_seq_one_letter_code
_entity_poly.pdbx_strand_id
1 'polypeptide(L)'
;MATAHDPPPDLLADLSEEDAALVREAWGVAVSAHEGQVRKDGARVIYHVVGVARTIREFGPPDGELLAAVLLHDVVENTPVPLGEIEERFGARIAGLVDAVTNRPDEDARASALRARDAGEDALLLRLCDRLDGIRRSPGREPDKRRTFLDASRATHLALAEEHFPALAEAMRIALDKAEATLG
;
A
#
# COMPACT_ATOMS: atom_id res chain seq x y z
N MET A 1 -17.03 5.92 21.75
CA MET A 1 -16.44 7.01 20.94
C MET A 1 -15.08 6.52 20.48
N ALA A 2 -14.86 6.35 19.17
CA ALA A 2 -13.52 6.04 18.65
C ALA A 2 -12.60 7.20 19.04
N THR A 3 -11.50 6.89 19.69
CA THR A 3 -10.48 7.89 20.03
C THR A 3 -9.74 8.25 18.74
N ALA A 4 -9.10 9.41 18.67
CA ALA A 4 -8.29 9.83 17.50
C ALA A 4 -7.11 8.86 17.23
N HIS A 5 -6.97 7.80 18.05
CA HIS A 5 -5.92 6.80 18.03
C HIS A 5 -6.37 5.44 17.48
N ASP A 6 -7.66 5.23 17.19
CA ASP A 6 -8.15 3.96 16.65
C ASP A 6 -8.17 3.97 15.12
N PRO A 7 -7.89 2.84 14.46
CA PRO A 7 -8.04 2.73 13.01
C PRO A 7 -9.51 2.89 12.62
N PRO A 8 -9.81 3.27 11.36
CA PRO A 8 -11.16 3.25 10.85
C PRO A 8 -11.85 1.90 11.13
N PRO A 9 -13.11 1.88 11.65
CA PRO A 9 -13.77 0.63 12.04
C PRO A 9 -13.92 -0.39 10.91
N ASP A 10 -14.02 0.06 9.68
CA ASP A 10 -14.10 -0.78 8.48
C ASP A 10 -12.83 -1.60 8.25
N LEU A 11 -11.68 -1.18 8.78
CA LEU A 11 -10.45 -1.97 8.71
C LEU A 11 -10.41 -3.14 9.71
N LEU A 12 -11.24 -3.09 10.75
CA LEU A 12 -11.32 -4.13 11.79
C LEU A 12 -12.49 -5.10 11.57
N ALA A 13 -13.37 -4.83 10.61
CA ALA A 13 -14.53 -5.68 10.36
C ALA A 13 -14.12 -7.11 10.03
N ASP A 14 -14.83 -8.10 10.56
CA ASP A 14 -14.64 -9.54 10.28
C ASP A 14 -13.26 -10.12 10.68
N LEU A 15 -12.44 -9.37 11.43
CA LEU A 15 -11.20 -9.86 12.02
C LEU A 15 -11.47 -10.58 13.36
N SER A 16 -10.62 -11.53 13.71
CA SER A 16 -10.54 -12.06 15.07
C SER A 16 -10.14 -10.95 16.06
N GLU A 17 -10.36 -11.17 17.37
CA GLU A 17 -9.89 -10.21 18.39
C GLU A 17 -8.35 -10.07 18.37
N GLU A 18 -7.63 -11.16 18.10
CA GLU A 18 -6.17 -11.18 17.99
C GLU A 18 -5.69 -10.35 16.80
N ASP A 19 -6.26 -10.59 15.61
CA ASP A 19 -5.94 -9.81 14.40
C ASP A 19 -6.30 -8.32 14.57
N ALA A 20 -7.46 -8.04 15.17
CA ALA A 20 -7.88 -6.67 15.42
C ALA A 20 -6.94 -5.95 16.39
N ALA A 21 -6.40 -6.65 17.40
CA ALA A 21 -5.40 -6.09 18.32
C ALA A 21 -4.09 -5.80 17.59
N LEU A 22 -3.61 -6.72 16.76
CA LEU A 22 -2.42 -6.56 15.92
C LEU A 22 -2.56 -5.36 14.97
N VAL A 23 -3.69 -5.24 14.28
CA VAL A 23 -3.99 -4.12 13.37
C VAL A 23 -4.04 -2.79 14.11
N ARG A 24 -4.59 -2.73 15.33
CA ARG A 24 -4.56 -1.52 16.17
C ARG A 24 -3.15 -1.12 16.57
N GLU A 25 -2.30 -2.10 16.90
CA GLU A 25 -0.90 -1.83 17.24
C GLU A 25 -0.14 -1.27 16.03
N ALA A 26 -0.25 -1.91 14.87
CA ALA A 26 0.35 -1.44 13.62
C ALA A 26 -0.14 -0.03 13.22
N TRP A 27 -1.44 0.24 13.41
CA TRP A 27 -2.02 1.57 13.22
C TRP A 27 -1.39 2.61 14.13
N GLY A 28 -1.20 2.31 15.41
CA GLY A 28 -0.55 3.23 16.38
C GLY A 28 0.86 3.61 15.93
N VAL A 29 1.64 2.62 15.43
CA VAL A 29 2.98 2.87 14.87
C VAL A 29 2.91 3.74 13.62
N ALA A 30 2.04 3.40 12.67
CA ALA A 30 1.90 4.14 11.43
C ALA A 30 1.50 5.61 11.67
N VAL A 31 0.52 5.86 12.55
CA VAL A 31 0.08 7.22 12.88
C VAL A 31 1.20 8.02 13.54
N SER A 32 1.93 7.43 14.49
CA SER A 32 3.04 8.08 15.18
C SER A 32 4.21 8.36 14.23
N ALA A 33 4.59 7.38 13.42
CA ALA A 33 5.72 7.48 12.49
C ALA A 33 5.47 8.54 11.39
N HIS A 34 4.22 8.66 10.92
CA HIS A 34 3.82 9.61 9.89
C HIS A 34 3.22 10.92 10.45
N GLU A 35 3.42 11.21 11.74
CA GLU A 35 2.89 12.43 12.34
C GLU A 35 3.40 13.67 11.60
N GLY A 36 2.48 14.55 11.19
CA GLY A 36 2.80 15.77 10.44
C GLY A 36 3.22 15.57 8.98
N GLN A 37 3.43 14.33 8.51
CA GLN A 37 3.83 14.09 7.13
C GLN A 37 2.67 14.33 6.16
N VAL A 38 2.98 15.06 5.07
CA VAL A 38 2.07 15.32 3.95
C VAL A 38 2.69 14.87 2.64
N ARG A 39 1.86 14.35 1.76
CA ARG A 39 2.22 13.97 0.38
C ARG A 39 2.34 15.23 -0.50
N LYS A 40 2.84 15.05 -1.72
CA LYS A 40 2.99 16.15 -2.70
C LYS A 40 1.67 16.81 -3.11
N ASP A 41 0.56 16.10 -2.97
CA ASP A 41 -0.80 16.60 -3.20
C ASP A 41 -1.39 17.35 -1.97
N GLY A 42 -0.61 17.50 -0.88
CA GLY A 42 -1.02 18.14 0.36
C GLY A 42 -1.83 17.24 1.30
N ALA A 43 -2.21 16.03 0.92
CA ALA A 43 -2.91 15.09 1.78
C ALA A 43 -1.96 14.48 2.83
N ARG A 44 -2.46 14.20 4.03
CA ARG A 44 -1.68 13.47 5.04
C ARG A 44 -1.36 12.06 4.56
N VAL A 45 -0.13 11.57 4.83
CA VAL A 45 0.33 10.22 4.42
C VAL A 45 -0.63 9.15 4.92
N ILE A 46 -1.14 9.27 6.13
CA ILE A 46 -2.04 8.29 6.73
C ILE A 46 -3.33 8.02 5.91
N TYR A 47 -3.80 8.99 5.12
CA TYR A 47 -4.96 8.77 4.24
C TYR A 47 -4.64 7.85 3.05
N HIS A 48 -3.38 7.84 2.60
CA HIS A 48 -2.92 6.87 1.62
C HIS A 48 -2.89 5.46 2.23
N VAL A 49 -2.26 5.33 3.39
CA VAL A 49 -2.17 4.05 4.11
C VAL A 49 -3.57 3.43 4.31
N VAL A 50 -4.55 4.23 4.75
CA VAL A 50 -5.96 3.79 4.86
C VAL A 50 -6.55 3.40 3.51
N GLY A 51 -6.23 4.15 2.45
CA GLY A 51 -6.70 3.85 1.08
C GLY A 51 -6.20 2.49 0.60
N VAL A 52 -4.91 2.20 0.80
CA VAL A 52 -4.32 0.89 0.47
C VAL A 52 -4.94 -0.23 1.31
N ALA A 53 -5.11 -0.02 2.62
CA ALA A 53 -5.72 -1.01 3.51
C ALA A 53 -7.17 -1.36 3.09
N ARG A 54 -7.96 -0.37 2.68
CA ARG A 54 -9.31 -0.61 2.14
C ARG A 54 -9.28 -1.40 0.83
N THR A 55 -8.31 -1.10 -0.04
CA THR A 55 -8.14 -1.85 -1.29
C THR A 55 -7.73 -3.30 -1.02
N ILE A 56 -6.86 -3.56 -0.06
CA ILE A 56 -6.54 -4.93 0.38
C ILE A 56 -7.81 -5.65 0.90
N ARG A 57 -8.64 -4.97 1.68
CA ARG A 57 -9.90 -5.54 2.16
C ARG A 57 -10.91 -5.86 1.05
N GLU A 58 -10.84 -5.14 -0.06
CA GLU A 58 -11.71 -5.37 -1.22
C GLU A 58 -11.26 -6.58 -2.06
N PHE A 59 -9.94 -6.80 -2.19
CA PHE A 59 -9.38 -7.77 -3.14
C PHE A 59 -8.61 -8.93 -2.49
N GLY A 60 -8.32 -8.85 -1.20
CA GLY A 60 -7.54 -9.84 -0.47
C GLY A 60 -8.31 -10.56 0.62
N PRO A 61 -7.66 -11.52 1.29
CA PRO A 61 -8.24 -12.21 2.43
C PRO A 61 -8.38 -11.28 3.66
N PRO A 62 -9.29 -11.60 4.59
CA PRO A 62 -9.37 -10.92 5.89
C PRO A 62 -8.24 -11.42 6.82
N ASP A 63 -7.01 -11.01 6.54
CA ASP A 63 -5.76 -11.43 7.21
C ASP A 63 -5.19 -10.25 8.01
N GLY A 64 -5.11 -10.40 9.34
CA GLY A 64 -4.63 -9.36 10.24
C GLY A 64 -3.15 -9.02 10.05
N GLU A 65 -2.30 -10.00 9.74
CA GLU A 65 -0.87 -9.75 9.50
C GLU A 65 -0.65 -9.02 8.16
N LEU A 66 -1.41 -9.38 7.12
CA LEU A 66 -1.36 -8.65 5.85
C LEU A 66 -1.82 -7.21 6.03
N LEU A 67 -2.92 -6.98 6.76
CA LEU A 67 -3.39 -5.62 7.06
C LEU A 67 -2.40 -4.82 7.91
N ALA A 68 -1.75 -5.45 8.89
CA ALA A 68 -0.69 -4.82 9.68
C ALA A 68 0.50 -4.43 8.78
N ALA A 69 0.94 -5.32 7.88
CA ALA A 69 1.99 -5.01 6.91
C ALA A 69 1.60 -3.83 6.00
N VAL A 70 0.34 -3.78 5.55
CA VAL A 70 -0.19 -2.64 4.76
C VAL A 70 -0.11 -1.33 5.55
N LEU A 71 -0.48 -1.33 6.82
CA LEU A 71 -0.40 -0.12 7.65
C LEU A 71 1.03 0.35 7.86
N LEU A 72 2.00 -0.55 7.81
CA LEU A 72 3.42 -0.31 8.05
C LEU A 72 4.26 -0.12 6.77
N HIS A 73 3.69 -0.34 5.56
CA HIS A 73 4.47 -0.44 4.33
C HIS A 73 5.33 0.78 3.99
N ASP A 74 4.85 1.97 4.33
CA ASP A 74 5.53 3.25 4.10
C ASP A 74 6.41 3.68 5.28
N VAL A 75 6.33 3.01 6.44
CA VAL A 75 7.04 3.41 7.67
C VAL A 75 8.55 3.31 7.48
N VAL A 76 9.05 2.16 7.03
CA VAL A 76 10.49 1.92 6.85
C VAL A 76 11.10 2.81 5.77
N GLU A 77 10.35 3.09 4.69
CA GLU A 77 10.83 3.91 3.58
C GLU A 77 10.88 5.41 3.92
N ASN A 78 9.87 5.89 4.65
CA ASN A 78 9.60 7.33 4.77
C ASN A 78 9.82 7.89 6.18
N THR A 79 10.31 7.08 7.12
CA THR A 79 10.55 7.48 8.52
C THR A 79 11.87 6.91 9.05
N PRO A 80 12.37 7.35 10.21
CA PRO A 80 13.57 6.79 10.83
C PRO A 80 13.41 5.38 11.42
N VAL A 81 12.20 4.80 11.44
CA VAL A 81 11.93 3.47 12.02
C VAL A 81 12.61 2.40 11.17
N PRO A 82 13.55 1.61 11.72
CA PRO A 82 14.24 0.59 10.96
C PRO A 82 13.39 -0.68 10.82
N LEU A 83 13.65 -1.47 9.75
CA LEU A 83 12.97 -2.76 9.52
C LEU A 83 13.09 -3.72 10.71
N GLY A 84 14.24 -3.73 11.39
CA GLY A 84 14.45 -4.58 12.58
C GLY A 84 13.49 -4.29 13.74
N GLU A 85 13.05 -3.04 13.91
CA GLU A 85 12.03 -2.70 14.91
C GLU A 85 10.66 -3.27 14.50
N ILE A 86 10.34 -3.27 13.22
CA ILE A 86 9.12 -3.90 12.71
C ILE A 86 9.17 -5.42 12.94
N GLU A 87 10.30 -6.06 12.67
CA GLU A 87 10.48 -7.51 12.90
C GLU A 87 10.37 -7.88 14.39
N GLU A 88 11.01 -7.12 15.28
CA GLU A 88 10.97 -7.35 16.72
C GLU A 88 9.54 -7.24 17.29
N ARG A 89 8.75 -6.28 16.80
CA ARG A 89 7.41 -6.00 17.31
C ARG A 89 6.30 -6.83 16.66
N PHE A 90 6.42 -7.10 15.37
CA PHE A 90 5.35 -7.67 14.55
C PHE A 90 5.70 -9.01 13.91
N GLY A 91 6.92 -9.48 14.09
CA GLY A 91 7.37 -10.77 13.57
C GLY A 91 7.86 -10.74 12.12
N ALA A 92 8.52 -11.84 11.73
CA ALA A 92 9.25 -11.95 10.48
C ALA A 92 8.34 -11.90 9.23
N ARG A 93 7.08 -12.39 9.30
CA ARG A 93 6.15 -12.34 8.16
C ARG A 93 5.79 -10.90 7.80
N ILE A 94 5.40 -10.09 8.78
CA ILE A 94 5.04 -8.68 8.57
C ILE A 94 6.26 -7.88 8.10
N ALA A 95 7.41 -8.05 8.75
CA ALA A 95 8.65 -7.40 8.33
C ALA A 95 9.06 -7.78 6.90
N GLY A 96 8.92 -9.06 6.54
CA GLY A 96 9.20 -9.55 5.19
C GLY A 96 8.28 -8.92 4.13
N LEU A 97 7.00 -8.77 4.42
CA LEU A 97 6.05 -8.09 3.53
C LEU A 97 6.40 -6.61 3.36
N VAL A 98 6.73 -5.91 4.45
CA VAL A 98 7.16 -4.50 4.43
C VAL A 98 8.44 -4.35 3.61
N ASP A 99 9.48 -5.18 3.83
CA ASP A 99 10.73 -5.15 3.06
C ASP A 99 10.47 -5.42 1.56
N ALA A 100 9.61 -6.39 1.25
CA ALA A 100 9.27 -6.75 -0.12
C ALA A 100 8.66 -5.59 -0.92
N VAL A 101 8.04 -4.62 -0.27
CA VAL A 101 7.42 -3.46 -0.94
C VAL A 101 8.15 -2.14 -0.68
N THR A 102 9.12 -2.08 0.22
CA THR A 102 9.97 -0.90 0.43
C THR A 102 10.78 -0.60 -0.83
N ASN A 103 10.68 0.62 -1.38
CA ASN A 103 11.43 0.99 -2.58
C ASN A 103 12.93 1.10 -2.27
N ARG A 104 13.76 0.66 -3.22
CA ARG A 104 15.22 0.73 -3.13
C ARG A 104 15.77 1.77 -4.10
N PRO A 105 16.84 2.49 -3.75
CA PRO A 105 17.38 3.59 -4.57
C PRO A 105 17.75 3.18 -6.00
N ASP A 106 18.19 1.93 -6.19
CA ASP A 106 18.69 1.42 -7.47
C ASP A 106 17.64 0.61 -8.25
N GLU A 107 16.39 0.58 -7.78
CA GLU A 107 15.30 -0.14 -8.43
C GLU A 107 14.35 0.81 -9.17
N ASP A 108 14.01 0.45 -10.40
CA ASP A 108 12.87 1.05 -11.10
C ASP A 108 11.54 0.40 -10.67
N ALA A 109 10.44 0.97 -11.13
CA ALA A 109 9.09 0.50 -10.79
C ALA A 109 8.83 -0.96 -11.22
N ARG A 110 9.51 -1.44 -12.30
CA ARG A 110 9.40 -2.81 -12.77
C ARG A 110 10.15 -3.77 -11.85
N ALA A 111 11.41 -3.46 -11.53
CA ALA A 111 12.23 -4.29 -10.64
C ALA A 111 11.58 -4.44 -9.26
N SER A 112 11.08 -3.33 -8.70
CA SER A 112 10.35 -3.33 -7.43
C SER A 112 9.07 -4.20 -7.48
N ALA A 113 8.29 -4.15 -8.57
CA ALA A 113 7.09 -4.98 -8.71
C ALA A 113 7.43 -6.48 -8.85
N LEU A 114 8.48 -6.80 -9.60
CA LEU A 114 8.95 -8.19 -9.75
C LEU A 114 9.50 -8.75 -8.44
N ARG A 115 10.21 -7.95 -7.66
CA ARG A 115 10.68 -8.35 -6.32
C ARG A 115 9.51 -8.66 -5.39
N ALA A 116 8.46 -7.85 -5.39
CA ALA A 116 7.25 -8.13 -4.62
C ALA A 116 6.58 -9.43 -5.08
N ARG A 117 6.51 -9.70 -6.40
CA ARG A 117 6.01 -10.97 -6.94
C ARG A 117 6.84 -12.16 -6.46
N ASP A 118 8.17 -12.04 -6.50
CA ASP A 118 9.08 -13.12 -6.12
C ASP A 118 9.09 -13.39 -4.60
N ALA A 119 8.66 -12.40 -3.81
CA ALA A 119 8.44 -12.54 -2.36
C ALA A 119 7.13 -13.27 -2.01
N GLY A 120 6.18 -13.38 -2.94
CA GLY A 120 4.94 -14.12 -2.78
C GLY A 120 3.67 -13.32 -3.06
N GLU A 121 2.54 -14.04 -3.02
CA GLU A 121 1.22 -13.52 -3.43
C GLU A 121 0.78 -12.31 -2.58
N ASP A 122 0.95 -12.37 -1.25
CA ASP A 122 0.60 -11.28 -0.34
C ASP A 122 1.41 -9.99 -0.61
N ALA A 123 2.72 -10.14 -0.85
CA ALA A 123 3.59 -9.02 -1.16
C ALA A 123 3.24 -8.39 -2.52
N LEU A 124 2.93 -9.23 -3.53
CA LEU A 124 2.47 -8.75 -4.82
C LEU A 124 1.13 -8.02 -4.69
N LEU A 125 0.16 -8.61 -3.96
CA LEU A 125 -1.14 -8.00 -3.73
C LEU A 125 -0.98 -6.62 -3.06
N LEU A 126 -0.16 -6.52 -2.01
CA LEU A 126 0.13 -5.25 -1.34
C LEU A 126 0.72 -4.23 -2.33
N ARG A 127 1.74 -4.60 -3.10
CA ARG A 127 2.36 -3.74 -4.11
C ARG A 127 1.35 -3.24 -5.15
N LEU A 128 0.45 -4.10 -5.61
CA LEU A 128 -0.56 -3.74 -6.61
C LEU A 128 -1.65 -2.84 -6.03
N CYS A 129 -2.07 -3.07 -4.78
CA CYS A 129 -3.03 -2.20 -4.09
C CYS A 129 -2.46 -0.81 -3.80
N ASP A 130 -1.19 -0.71 -3.37
CA ASP A 130 -0.47 0.56 -3.25
C ASP A 130 -0.42 1.29 -4.61
N ARG A 131 -0.07 0.58 -5.68
CA ARG A 131 -0.05 1.16 -7.03
C ARG A 131 -1.42 1.67 -7.46
N LEU A 132 -2.49 0.93 -7.18
CA LEU A 132 -3.86 1.34 -7.51
C LEU A 132 -4.27 2.63 -6.77
N ASP A 133 -3.95 2.76 -5.46
CA ASP A 133 -4.18 4.03 -4.74
C ASP A 133 -3.36 5.17 -5.37
N GLY A 134 -2.12 4.91 -5.75
CA GLY A 134 -1.27 5.87 -6.46
C GLY A 134 -1.83 6.32 -7.81
N ILE A 135 -2.46 5.41 -8.58
CA ILE A 135 -3.14 5.73 -9.84
C ILE A 135 -4.36 6.62 -9.58
N ARG A 136 -5.20 6.27 -8.59
CA ARG A 136 -6.40 7.04 -8.20
C ARG A 136 -6.04 8.47 -7.77
N ARG A 137 -4.87 8.65 -7.14
CA ARG A 137 -4.35 9.97 -6.68
C ARG A 137 -3.46 10.67 -7.72
N SER A 138 -3.24 10.08 -8.88
CA SER A 138 -2.31 10.60 -9.89
C SER A 138 -2.68 11.99 -10.44
N PRO A 139 -3.95 12.45 -10.44
CA PRO A 139 -4.29 13.81 -10.89
C PRO A 139 -3.56 14.93 -10.13
N GLY A 140 -3.10 14.70 -8.90
CA GLY A 140 -2.29 15.65 -8.12
C GLY A 140 -0.79 15.68 -8.49
N ARG A 141 -0.34 14.86 -9.45
CA ARG A 141 1.06 14.83 -9.89
C ARG A 141 1.31 15.85 -10.98
N GLU A 142 2.57 16.28 -11.08
CA GLU A 142 3.06 17.07 -12.21
C GLU A 142 2.89 16.29 -13.54
N PRO A 143 2.46 16.92 -14.67
CA PRO A 143 2.00 16.21 -15.87
C PRO A 143 2.97 15.17 -16.46
N ASP A 144 4.26 15.50 -16.63
CA ASP A 144 5.23 14.58 -17.22
C ASP A 144 5.53 13.39 -16.29
N LYS A 145 5.65 13.66 -14.99
CA LYS A 145 5.81 12.60 -13.98
C LYS A 145 4.58 11.73 -13.87
N ARG A 146 3.40 12.31 -14.06
CA ARG A 146 2.15 11.57 -14.08
C ARG A 146 2.09 10.63 -15.27
N ARG A 147 2.44 11.10 -16.48
CA ARG A 147 2.49 10.27 -17.69
C ARG A 147 3.42 9.07 -17.49
N THR A 148 4.68 9.33 -17.12
CA THR A 148 5.66 8.27 -16.84
C THR A 148 5.17 7.26 -15.80
N PHE A 149 4.50 7.73 -14.75
CA PHE A 149 3.95 6.87 -13.71
C PHE A 149 2.80 5.98 -14.23
N LEU A 150 1.88 6.53 -15.05
CA LEU A 150 0.76 5.78 -15.61
C LEU A 150 1.26 4.77 -16.66
N ASP A 151 2.21 5.14 -17.51
CA ASP A 151 2.82 4.25 -18.50
C ASP A 151 3.50 3.04 -17.82
N ALA A 152 4.30 3.28 -16.79
CA ALA A 152 4.92 2.21 -16.00
C ALA A 152 3.88 1.35 -15.25
N SER A 153 2.78 1.96 -14.79
CA SER A 153 1.70 1.22 -14.12
C SER A 153 0.98 0.29 -15.09
N ARG A 154 0.70 0.74 -16.31
CA ARG A 154 0.06 -0.06 -17.35
C ARG A 154 0.98 -1.18 -17.85
N ALA A 155 2.23 -0.86 -18.12
CA ALA A 155 3.19 -1.81 -18.69
C ALA A 155 3.59 -2.94 -17.75
N THR A 156 3.60 -2.70 -16.43
CA THR A 156 4.11 -3.67 -15.45
C THR A 156 3.04 -4.11 -14.47
N HIS A 157 2.44 -3.18 -13.74
CA HIS A 157 1.56 -3.53 -12.61
C HIS A 157 0.22 -4.10 -13.09
N LEU A 158 -0.35 -3.52 -14.14
CA LEU A 158 -1.58 -4.08 -14.73
C LEU A 158 -1.34 -5.48 -15.30
N ALA A 159 -0.23 -5.71 -16.00
CA ALA A 159 0.11 -7.03 -16.53
C ALA A 159 0.25 -8.09 -15.43
N LEU A 160 0.93 -7.75 -14.30
CA LEU A 160 1.01 -8.63 -13.14
C LEU A 160 -0.35 -8.86 -12.47
N ALA A 161 -1.19 -7.82 -12.40
CA ALA A 161 -2.54 -7.97 -11.86
C ALA A 161 -3.41 -8.87 -12.75
N GLU A 162 -3.31 -8.78 -14.07
CA GLU A 162 -4.02 -9.64 -15.03
C GLU A 162 -3.64 -11.12 -14.88
N GLU A 163 -2.38 -11.39 -14.55
CA GLU A 163 -1.88 -12.75 -14.34
C GLU A 163 -2.32 -13.35 -12.99
N HIS A 164 -2.33 -12.55 -11.92
CA HIS A 164 -2.49 -13.06 -10.55
C HIS A 164 -3.83 -12.68 -9.89
N PHE A 165 -4.39 -11.49 -10.18
CA PHE A 165 -5.55 -10.91 -9.49
C PHE A 165 -6.54 -10.28 -10.49
N PRO A 166 -7.34 -11.05 -11.25
CA PRO A 166 -8.19 -10.53 -12.33
C PRO A 166 -9.19 -9.44 -11.90
N ALA A 167 -9.76 -9.53 -10.69
CA ALA A 167 -10.68 -8.51 -10.18
C ALA A 167 -9.96 -7.19 -9.88
N LEU A 168 -8.76 -7.25 -9.29
CA LEU A 168 -7.90 -6.08 -9.07
C LEU A 168 -7.42 -5.47 -10.39
N ALA A 169 -7.10 -6.31 -11.39
CA ALA A 169 -6.72 -5.86 -12.73
C ALA A 169 -7.81 -5.03 -13.40
N GLU A 170 -9.08 -5.43 -13.27
CA GLU A 170 -10.21 -4.65 -13.79
C GLU A 170 -10.32 -3.29 -13.10
N ALA A 171 -10.19 -3.25 -11.78
CA ALA A 171 -10.18 -2.00 -11.02
C ALA A 171 -9.00 -1.09 -11.42
N MET A 172 -7.81 -1.67 -11.67
CA MET A 172 -6.64 -0.94 -12.14
C MET A 172 -6.83 -0.39 -13.55
N ARG A 173 -7.42 -1.16 -14.46
CA ARG A 173 -7.70 -0.74 -15.84
C ARG A 173 -8.63 0.48 -15.85
N ILE A 174 -9.75 0.39 -15.12
CA ILE A 174 -10.70 1.50 -14.98
C ILE A 174 -10.03 2.75 -14.40
N ALA A 175 -9.19 2.59 -13.39
CA ALA A 175 -8.48 3.70 -12.77
C ALA A 175 -7.46 4.34 -13.72
N LEU A 176 -6.73 3.54 -14.51
CA LEU A 176 -5.77 4.01 -15.52
C LEU A 176 -6.48 4.78 -16.63
N ASP A 177 -7.54 4.21 -17.22
CA ASP A 177 -8.30 4.86 -18.29
C ASP A 177 -8.87 6.22 -17.84
N LYS A 178 -9.41 6.27 -16.62
CA LYS A 178 -9.89 7.52 -16.02
C LYS A 178 -8.77 8.54 -15.79
N ALA A 179 -7.61 8.08 -15.33
CA ALA A 179 -6.48 8.96 -15.08
C ALA A 179 -5.89 9.50 -16.39
N GLU A 180 -5.75 8.65 -17.41
CA GLU A 180 -5.22 9.01 -18.73
C GLU A 180 -6.17 9.99 -19.49
N ALA A 181 -7.47 9.81 -19.38
CA ALA A 181 -8.46 10.72 -19.97
C ALA A 181 -8.33 12.18 -19.47
N THR A 182 -7.65 12.39 -18.36
CA THR A 182 -7.41 13.73 -17.77
C THR A 182 -5.97 14.21 -17.94
N LEU A 183 -5.18 13.56 -18.82
CA LEU A 183 -3.81 13.97 -19.18
C LEU A 183 -3.77 15.04 -20.28
N GLY A 184 -4.92 15.62 -20.66
CA GLY A 184 -5.06 16.59 -21.76
C GLY A 184 -4.10 17.73 -21.76
#